data_d7de76a4b97fc487a8372be895797e2b
#
_entry.id   d7de76a4b97fc487a8372be895797e2b
#
_cell.length_a   1.000
_cell.length_b   1.000
_cell.length_c   1.000
_cell.angle_alpha   90.00
_cell.angle_beta   90.00
_cell.angle_gamma   90.00
#
_symmetry.space_group_name_H-M   'P 1'
#
loop_
_entity.id
_entity.type
_entity.pdbx_description
1 polymer ?
#
loop_
_entity_poly.entity_id
_entity_poly.type
_entity_poly.pdbx_seq_one_letter_code
_entity_poly.pdbx_strand_id
1 'polypeptide(L)'
;MIQQRFEATLTARDCKRHLPHRFQVPAGCAQGEISLRFSPHRVGNTTNMLCLTVFDAHGFRGAGHRGGNEHIVRIAGDAATPGYEPGPLPAGEWVAQIDTHMIMPGEPVHYSLEITLREGPLAATPQPTPKARPSTNQGAGWYRGDLHSHTVHSDASQTIDELLQAARDYGLDFIFLTDHNTVSGLAEVEAKGDASLLTAGGVELTTFWGHALVLGGREWVDWRIRPGSDAIAQIAQQSYPHDLLF
;
A
#
# COMPACT_ATOMS: atom_id res chain seq x y z
N MET A 1 -21.97 16.01 -4.49
CA MET A 1 -20.55 15.96 -4.85
C MET A 1 -19.82 17.05 -4.05
N ILE A 2 -18.80 16.70 -3.30
CA ILE A 2 -17.95 17.61 -2.51
C ILE A 2 -16.56 17.56 -3.13
N GLN A 3 -15.95 18.74 -3.30
CA GLN A 3 -14.58 18.83 -3.81
C GLN A 3 -13.74 19.67 -2.85
N GLN A 4 -12.50 19.22 -2.61
CA GLN A 4 -11.47 19.97 -1.89
C GLN A 4 -10.16 19.88 -2.68
N ARG A 5 -9.35 20.94 -2.58
CA ARG A 5 -8.06 21.03 -3.26
C ARG A 5 -7.02 21.63 -2.31
N PHE A 6 -5.85 21.04 -2.31
CA PHE A 6 -4.67 21.50 -1.62
C PHE A 6 -3.54 21.66 -2.61
N GLU A 7 -2.79 22.74 -2.48
CA GLU A 7 -1.63 23.03 -3.31
C GLU A 7 -0.51 23.58 -2.44
N ALA A 8 0.71 23.15 -2.73
CA ALA A 8 1.89 23.75 -2.13
C ALA A 8 3.13 23.52 -3.00
N THR A 9 4.19 24.17 -2.59
CA THR A 9 5.51 24.05 -3.20
C THR A 9 6.46 23.43 -2.18
N LEU A 10 7.15 22.39 -2.60
CA LEU A 10 8.12 21.64 -1.81
C LEU A 10 9.53 21.90 -2.33
N THR A 11 10.48 21.80 -1.43
CA THR A 11 11.91 21.92 -1.74
C THR A 11 12.64 20.66 -1.23
N ALA A 12 13.91 20.50 -1.53
CA ALA A 12 14.72 19.39 -1.00
C ALA A 12 14.72 19.32 0.55
N ARG A 13 14.37 20.42 1.25
CA ARG A 13 14.22 20.43 2.72
C ARG A 13 12.96 19.70 3.20
N ASP A 14 12.01 19.47 2.29
CA ASP A 14 10.76 18.78 2.56
C ASP A 14 10.83 17.30 2.19
N CYS A 15 12.01 16.81 1.78
CA CYS A 15 12.25 15.39 1.56
C CYS A 15 12.16 14.60 2.88
N LYS A 16 11.67 13.36 2.80
CA LYS A 16 11.51 12.45 3.94
C LYS A 16 10.55 12.98 5.01
N ARG A 17 9.40 13.46 4.56
CA ARG A 17 8.31 13.94 5.42
C ARG A 17 6.99 13.27 5.08
N HIS A 18 6.14 13.16 6.10
CA HIS A 18 4.73 12.80 5.98
C HIS A 18 3.91 14.08 6.04
N LEU A 19 3.25 14.45 4.95
CA LEU A 19 2.47 15.69 4.83
C LEU A 19 0.97 15.35 4.86
N PRO A 20 0.30 15.43 6.03
CA PRO A 20 -1.11 15.09 6.15
C PRO A 20 -2.01 16.20 5.63
N HIS A 21 -3.00 15.84 4.82
CA HIS A 21 -4.08 16.70 4.35
C HIS A 21 -5.40 16.16 4.88
N ARG A 22 -6.00 16.89 5.83
CA ARG A 22 -7.23 16.47 6.51
C ARG A 22 -8.45 16.93 5.74
N PHE A 23 -9.44 16.06 5.61
CA PHE A 23 -10.72 16.38 4.98
C PHE A 23 -11.86 15.62 5.66
N GLN A 24 -13.09 16.12 5.48
CA GLN A 24 -14.28 15.52 6.07
C GLN A 24 -15.04 14.69 5.04
N VAL A 25 -15.31 13.43 5.38
CA VAL A 25 -16.20 12.56 4.63
C VAL A 25 -17.57 12.62 5.27
N PRO A 26 -18.63 13.04 4.54
CA PRO A 26 -19.98 13.08 5.08
C PRO A 26 -20.62 11.69 5.20
N ALA A 27 -21.63 11.57 6.03
CA ALA A 27 -22.48 10.38 6.05
C ALA A 27 -23.15 10.16 4.69
N GLY A 28 -23.24 8.90 4.24
CA GLY A 28 -23.83 8.56 2.94
C GLY A 28 -22.87 8.73 1.74
N CYS A 29 -21.60 9.01 1.99
CA CYS A 29 -20.59 8.99 0.93
C CYS A 29 -20.38 7.56 0.44
N ALA A 30 -20.54 7.34 -0.85
CA ALA A 30 -20.42 6.02 -1.47
C ALA A 30 -19.07 5.82 -2.20
N GLN A 31 -18.44 6.92 -2.63
CA GLN A 31 -17.21 6.88 -3.40
C GLN A 31 -16.33 8.10 -3.12
N GLY A 32 -15.04 7.87 -2.96
CA GLY A 32 -14.00 8.89 -2.91
C GLY A 32 -12.99 8.73 -4.06
N GLU A 33 -12.57 9.84 -4.64
CA GLU A 33 -11.44 9.92 -5.54
C GLU A 33 -10.44 10.94 -4.98
N ILE A 34 -9.18 10.54 -4.87
CA ILE A 34 -8.07 11.36 -4.41
C ILE A 34 -7.03 11.38 -5.53
N SER A 35 -6.72 12.54 -6.07
CA SER A 35 -5.77 12.72 -7.16
C SER A 35 -4.62 13.60 -6.72
N LEU A 36 -3.41 13.04 -6.71
CA LEU A 36 -2.17 13.76 -6.48
C LEU A 36 -1.45 13.94 -7.82
N ARG A 37 -1.09 15.18 -8.15
CA ARG A 37 -0.22 15.52 -9.28
C ARG A 37 0.90 16.42 -8.81
N PHE A 38 2.10 16.23 -9.36
CA PHE A 38 3.23 17.09 -9.03
C PHE A 38 4.18 17.29 -10.20
N SER A 39 4.88 18.42 -10.18
CA SER A 39 5.86 18.81 -11.21
C SER A 39 6.97 19.68 -10.59
N PRO A 40 8.24 19.55 -11.06
CA PRO A 40 8.70 18.59 -12.07
C PRO A 40 8.76 17.18 -11.56
N HIS A 41 8.52 16.20 -12.44
CA HIS A 41 8.76 14.78 -12.14
C HIS A 41 10.25 14.44 -12.17
N ARG A 42 11.00 15.04 -13.07
CA ARG A 42 12.43 14.77 -13.26
C ARG A 42 13.27 16.04 -13.08
N VAL A 43 14.42 15.85 -12.42
CA VAL A 43 15.47 16.86 -12.31
C VAL A 43 16.78 16.20 -12.76
N GLY A 44 17.28 16.59 -13.91
CA GLY A 44 18.40 15.88 -14.55
C GLY A 44 18.05 14.41 -14.87
N ASN A 45 18.84 13.49 -14.38
CA ASN A 45 18.66 12.05 -14.58
C ASN A 45 17.89 11.36 -13.44
N THR A 46 17.44 12.09 -12.44
CA THR A 46 16.74 11.57 -11.26
C THR A 46 15.29 12.02 -11.22
N THR A 47 14.44 11.24 -10.60
CA THR A 47 13.02 11.54 -10.43
C THR A 47 12.73 12.00 -9.00
N ASN A 48 11.83 12.97 -8.87
CA ASN A 48 11.14 13.23 -7.62
C ASN A 48 10.13 12.08 -7.37
N MET A 49 9.93 11.73 -6.10
CA MET A 49 9.01 10.66 -5.72
C MET A 49 8.16 11.11 -4.53
N LEU A 50 6.88 11.30 -4.81
CA LEU A 50 5.83 11.57 -3.83
C LEU A 50 4.81 10.44 -3.93
N CYS A 51 4.54 9.79 -2.81
CA CYS A 51 3.56 8.72 -2.71
C CYS A 51 2.33 9.16 -1.90
N LEU A 52 1.24 8.43 -2.03
CA LEU A 52 -0.01 8.76 -1.35
C LEU A 52 -0.39 7.63 -0.38
N THR A 53 -0.57 7.98 0.90
CA THR A 53 -1.12 7.10 1.93
C THR A 53 -2.46 7.67 2.39
N VAL A 54 -3.46 6.83 2.56
CA VAL A 54 -4.81 7.25 2.98
C VAL A 54 -5.15 6.60 4.31
N PHE A 55 -5.70 7.41 5.20
CA PHE A 55 -6.30 6.99 6.46
C PHE A 55 -7.76 7.44 6.47
N ASP A 56 -8.65 6.56 6.87
CA ASP A 56 -10.04 6.89 7.11
C ASP A 56 -10.31 7.21 8.59
N ALA A 57 -11.57 7.40 8.97
CA ALA A 57 -11.95 7.71 10.34
C ALA A 57 -11.61 6.58 11.35
N HIS A 58 -11.31 5.37 10.88
CA HIS A 58 -10.98 4.21 11.70
C HIS A 58 -9.49 3.85 11.66
N GLY A 59 -8.72 4.41 10.72
CA GLY A 59 -7.29 4.17 10.60
C GLY A 59 -6.78 3.99 9.18
N PHE A 60 -5.81 3.13 8.99
CA PHE A 60 -5.18 2.90 7.69
C PHE A 60 -6.17 2.39 6.64
N ARG A 61 -6.10 3.00 5.43
CA ARG A 61 -6.96 2.66 4.30
C ARG A 61 -6.19 2.24 3.05
N GLY A 62 -4.89 2.42 3.05
CA GLY A 62 -4.03 1.99 1.95
C GLY A 62 -2.88 2.93 1.68
N ALA A 63 -1.89 2.42 0.96
CA ALA A 63 -0.73 3.16 0.50
C ALA A 63 -0.37 2.77 -0.93
N GLY A 64 0.09 3.76 -1.71
CA GLY A 64 0.56 3.57 -3.07
C GLY A 64 2.01 3.99 -3.20
N HIS A 65 2.96 3.12 -2.80
CA HIS A 65 4.38 3.34 -3.06
C HIS A 65 4.66 2.98 -4.51
N ARG A 66 4.62 3.96 -5.39
CA ARG A 66 4.80 3.77 -6.83
C ARG A 66 5.39 5.01 -7.48
N GLY A 67 6.07 4.79 -8.61
CA GLY A 67 6.62 5.86 -9.43
C GLY A 67 5.55 6.67 -10.18
N GLY A 68 6.00 7.66 -10.94
CA GLY A 68 5.13 8.57 -11.67
C GLY A 68 4.90 9.88 -10.91
N ASN A 69 4.18 10.79 -11.54
CA ASN A 69 3.87 12.11 -10.99
C ASN A 69 2.36 12.41 -10.96
N GLU A 70 1.57 11.39 -11.25
CA GLU A 70 0.12 11.39 -11.13
C GLU A 70 -0.34 10.12 -10.43
N HIS A 71 -1.03 10.25 -9.31
CA HIS A 71 -1.58 9.15 -8.55
C HIS A 71 -3.08 9.40 -8.38
N ILE A 72 -3.91 8.51 -8.95
CA ILE A 72 -5.36 8.56 -8.82
C ILE A 72 -5.81 7.37 -7.99
N VAL A 73 -6.36 7.65 -6.84
CA VAL A 73 -6.89 6.67 -5.89
C VAL A 73 -8.41 6.77 -5.86
N ARG A 74 -9.07 5.67 -6.16
CA ARG A 74 -10.53 5.52 -6.03
C ARG A 74 -10.83 4.51 -4.95
N ILE A 75 -11.76 4.84 -4.07
CA ILE A 75 -12.23 3.96 -3.00
C ILE A 75 -13.75 3.98 -3.03
N ALA A 76 -14.35 2.80 -3.11
CA ALA A 76 -15.79 2.57 -3.03
C ALA A 76 -16.09 1.35 -2.17
N GLY A 77 -17.37 1.09 -1.93
CA GLY A 77 -17.81 -0.05 -1.14
C GLY A 77 -17.32 -1.40 -1.67
N ASP A 78 -17.31 -1.57 -2.98
CA ASP A 78 -17.04 -2.83 -3.69
C ASP A 78 -15.68 -2.89 -4.38
N ALA A 79 -14.98 -1.77 -4.53
CA ALA A 79 -13.72 -1.70 -5.25
C ALA A 79 -12.82 -0.57 -4.74
N ALA A 80 -11.51 -0.77 -4.87
CA ALA A 80 -10.53 0.28 -4.67
C ALA A 80 -9.38 0.16 -5.69
N THR A 81 -8.68 1.26 -5.90
CA THR A 81 -7.39 1.22 -6.61
C THR A 81 -6.44 0.26 -5.89
N PRO A 82 -5.72 -0.63 -6.59
CA PRO A 82 -4.73 -1.52 -5.97
C PRO A 82 -3.79 -0.75 -5.05
N GLY A 83 -3.49 -1.32 -3.87
CA GLY A 83 -2.77 -0.66 -2.78
C GLY A 83 -3.69 -0.08 -1.70
N TYR A 84 -5.00 0.02 -1.98
CA TYR A 84 -6.01 0.57 -1.07
C TYR A 84 -7.12 -0.44 -0.81
N GLU A 85 -7.73 -0.33 0.37
CA GLU A 85 -8.78 -1.24 0.82
C GLU A 85 -10.17 -0.77 0.35
N PRO A 86 -10.96 -1.63 -0.33
CA PRO A 86 -12.36 -1.35 -0.59
C PRO A 86 -13.18 -1.41 0.70
N GLY A 87 -14.41 -0.92 0.66
CA GLY A 87 -15.32 -0.97 1.77
C GLY A 87 -16.07 0.34 1.98
N PRO A 88 -17.03 0.39 2.91
CA PRO A 88 -17.77 1.60 3.23
C PRO A 88 -16.84 2.77 3.54
N LEU A 89 -17.28 3.97 3.20
CA LEU A 89 -16.56 5.19 3.54
C LEU A 89 -17.15 5.75 4.84
N PRO A 90 -16.51 5.49 6.01
CA PRO A 90 -17.01 5.98 7.28
C PRO A 90 -17.01 7.50 7.32
N ALA A 91 -18.11 8.08 7.80
CA ALA A 91 -18.19 9.51 8.03
C ALA A 91 -17.18 9.96 9.09
N GLY A 92 -16.56 11.09 8.88
CA GLY A 92 -15.60 11.65 9.81
C GLY A 92 -14.35 12.24 9.12
N GLU A 93 -13.33 12.50 9.92
CA GLU A 93 -12.07 13.01 9.40
C GLU A 93 -11.26 11.90 8.72
N TRP A 94 -10.87 12.15 7.49
CA TRP A 94 -9.92 11.36 6.72
C TRP A 94 -8.63 12.14 6.49
N VAL A 95 -7.56 11.41 6.21
CA VAL A 95 -6.25 11.99 5.91
C VAL A 95 -5.73 11.42 4.60
N ALA A 96 -5.47 12.30 3.63
CA ALA A 96 -4.64 12.01 2.47
C ALA A 96 -3.22 12.50 2.80
N GLN A 97 -2.30 11.57 3.04
CA GLN A 97 -0.92 11.88 3.42
C GLN A 97 -0.03 11.76 2.19
N ILE A 98 0.69 12.82 1.87
CA ILE A 98 1.76 12.79 0.85
C ILE A 98 3.06 12.41 1.56
N ASP A 99 3.70 11.35 1.06
CA ASP A 99 4.98 10.85 1.55
C ASP A 99 6.09 11.27 0.58
N THR A 100 6.94 12.18 1.03
CA THR A 100 7.98 12.79 0.19
C THR A 100 9.26 11.95 0.22
N HIS A 101 9.24 10.81 -0.49
CA HIS A 101 10.38 9.89 -0.52
C HIS A 101 11.63 10.51 -1.12
N MET A 102 11.46 11.28 -2.21
CA MET A 102 12.57 11.95 -2.87
C MET A 102 12.14 13.30 -3.44
N ILE A 103 12.86 14.35 -3.07
CA ILE A 103 12.78 15.68 -3.66
C ILE A 103 14.19 16.12 -3.99
N MET A 104 14.48 16.21 -5.29
CA MET A 104 15.80 16.57 -5.77
C MET A 104 16.08 18.06 -5.55
N PRO A 105 17.32 18.43 -5.19
CA PRO A 105 17.72 19.83 -5.14
C PRO A 105 17.74 20.44 -6.54
N GLY A 106 17.52 21.76 -6.62
CA GLY A 106 17.59 22.55 -7.85
C GLY A 106 16.27 23.22 -8.18
N GLU A 107 15.20 22.46 -8.38
CA GLU A 107 13.88 23.04 -8.70
C GLU A 107 12.87 22.69 -7.61
N PRO A 108 12.02 23.64 -7.20
CA PRO A 108 10.90 23.35 -6.32
C PRO A 108 9.89 22.40 -6.98
N VAL A 109 9.29 21.52 -6.21
CA VAL A 109 8.21 20.64 -6.67
C VAL A 109 6.87 21.25 -6.28
N HIS A 110 6.04 21.55 -7.27
CA HIS A 110 4.66 22.00 -7.06
C HIS A 110 3.73 20.80 -7.11
N TYR A 111 2.85 20.64 -6.13
CA TYR A 111 1.82 19.60 -6.18
C TYR A 111 0.42 20.19 -6.06
N SER A 112 -0.54 19.47 -6.62
CA SER A 112 -1.96 19.60 -6.33
C SER A 112 -2.51 18.26 -5.85
N LEU A 113 -3.27 18.29 -4.76
CA LEU A 113 -4.01 17.18 -4.21
C LEU A 113 -5.49 17.52 -4.27
N GLU A 114 -6.25 16.77 -5.07
CA GLU A 114 -7.69 16.99 -5.25
C GLU A 114 -8.46 15.82 -4.66
N ILE A 115 -9.52 16.11 -3.91
CA ILE A 115 -10.39 15.13 -3.28
C ILE A 115 -11.80 15.38 -3.80
N THR A 116 -12.40 14.35 -4.37
CA THR A 116 -13.78 14.37 -4.85
C THR A 116 -14.57 13.27 -4.15
N LEU A 117 -15.63 13.65 -3.46
CA LEU A 117 -16.53 12.74 -2.75
C LEU A 117 -17.91 12.73 -3.42
N ARG A 118 -18.48 11.55 -3.58
CA ARG A 118 -19.78 11.34 -4.21
C ARG A 118 -20.70 10.53 -3.30
N GLU A 119 -21.91 11.02 -3.11
CA GLU A 119 -23.00 10.29 -2.51
C GLU A 119 -23.57 9.28 -3.51
N GLY A 120 -24.15 8.20 -3.04
CA GLY A 120 -24.77 7.20 -3.88
C GLY A 120 -25.20 5.96 -3.09
N PRO A 121 -25.79 4.98 -3.76
CA PRO A 121 -26.07 3.70 -3.13
C PRO A 121 -24.78 3.02 -2.70
N LEU A 122 -24.76 2.50 -1.48
CA LEU A 122 -23.61 1.72 -0.98
C LEU A 122 -23.60 0.36 -1.69
N ALA A 123 -22.56 0.09 -2.44
CA ALA A 123 -22.32 -1.26 -2.94
C ALA A 123 -21.86 -2.17 -1.79
N ALA A 124 -22.36 -3.39 -1.75
CA ALA A 124 -21.89 -4.39 -0.78
C ALA A 124 -20.52 -4.90 -1.22
N THR A 125 -19.54 -4.82 -0.34
CA THR A 125 -18.20 -5.36 -0.59
C THR A 125 -18.24 -6.88 -0.51
N PRO A 126 -17.93 -7.61 -1.58
CA PRO A 126 -17.63 -9.03 -1.49
C PRO A 126 -16.34 -9.18 -0.68
N GLN A 127 -16.44 -9.63 0.54
CA GLN A 127 -15.25 -10.02 1.30
C GLN A 127 -14.77 -11.37 0.75
N PRO A 128 -13.54 -11.48 0.23
CA PRO A 128 -12.97 -12.78 -0.07
C PRO A 128 -12.91 -13.55 1.25
N THR A 129 -13.58 -14.71 1.31
CA THR A 129 -13.49 -15.58 2.46
C THR A 129 -12.07 -16.17 2.48
N PRO A 130 -11.26 -15.90 3.49
CA PRO A 130 -9.93 -16.49 3.59
C PRO A 130 -10.06 -18.02 3.56
N LYS A 131 -9.51 -18.67 2.56
CA LYS A 131 -9.35 -20.11 2.59
C LYS A 131 -8.30 -20.48 3.65
N ALA A 132 -8.53 -21.60 4.34
CA ALA A 132 -7.48 -22.17 5.18
C ALA A 132 -6.22 -22.35 4.32
N ARG A 133 -5.07 -21.95 4.83
CA ARG A 133 -3.80 -22.14 4.12
C ARG A 133 -3.65 -23.62 3.78
N PRO A 134 -3.44 -24.01 2.53
CA PRO A 134 -3.18 -25.39 2.20
C PRO A 134 -1.88 -25.80 2.90
N SER A 135 -1.96 -26.83 3.72
CA SER A 135 -0.75 -27.43 4.26
C SER A 135 -0.14 -28.29 3.15
N THR A 136 0.95 -27.86 2.60
CA THR A 136 1.77 -28.71 1.71
C THR A 136 2.54 -29.71 2.60
N ASN A 137 1.84 -30.69 3.15
CA ASN A 137 2.45 -31.68 4.03
C ASN A 137 3.17 -32.75 3.19
N GLN A 138 4.18 -32.34 2.45
CA GLN A 138 5.00 -33.22 1.60
C GLN A 138 6.16 -33.89 2.37
N GLY A 139 6.24 -33.67 3.70
CA GLY A 139 7.29 -34.22 4.54
C GLY A 139 8.56 -33.36 4.57
N ALA A 140 9.63 -33.88 5.13
CA ALA A 140 10.92 -33.21 5.19
C ALA A 140 11.60 -33.22 3.81
N GLY A 141 12.05 -32.04 3.35
CA GLY A 141 12.66 -31.90 2.04
C GLY A 141 13.20 -30.49 1.79
N TRP A 142 13.69 -30.27 0.58
CA TRP A 142 14.03 -28.94 0.09
C TRP A 142 12.86 -28.38 -0.69
N TYR A 143 12.53 -27.11 -0.39
CA TYR A 143 11.45 -26.37 -1.02
C TYR A 143 12.03 -25.11 -1.68
N ARG A 144 11.56 -24.81 -2.87
CA ARG A 144 11.93 -23.59 -3.61
C ARG A 144 10.85 -22.53 -3.40
N GLY A 145 11.24 -21.35 -3.02
CA GLY A 145 10.28 -20.27 -2.82
C GLY A 145 10.85 -18.89 -3.01
N ASP A 146 9.96 -17.95 -3.13
CA ASP A 146 10.26 -16.53 -3.14
C ASP A 146 9.61 -15.87 -1.91
N LEU A 147 10.41 -15.12 -1.17
CA LEU A 147 9.99 -14.41 0.04
C LEU A 147 9.73 -12.92 -0.20
N HIS A 148 9.98 -12.43 -1.44
CA HIS A 148 9.95 -11.02 -1.74
C HIS A 148 9.42 -10.76 -3.15
N SER A 149 8.14 -10.46 -3.28
CA SER A 149 7.53 -10.18 -4.57
C SER A 149 6.51 -9.05 -4.50
N HIS A 150 6.33 -8.37 -5.62
CA HIS A 150 5.47 -7.20 -5.76
C HIS A 150 4.46 -7.35 -6.89
N THR A 151 3.37 -6.59 -6.80
CA THR A 151 2.32 -6.54 -7.81
C THR A 151 1.88 -5.10 -8.08
N VAL A 152 0.81 -4.94 -8.86
CA VAL A 152 0.15 -3.64 -9.07
C VAL A 152 -0.38 -3.00 -7.79
N HIS A 153 -0.36 -3.72 -6.66
CA HIS A 153 -0.71 -3.16 -5.36
C HIS A 153 0.36 -2.19 -4.83
N SER A 154 1.60 -2.30 -5.32
CA SER A 154 2.65 -1.31 -5.08
C SER A 154 3.28 -0.81 -6.39
N ASP A 155 4.50 -1.16 -6.70
CA ASP A 155 5.30 -0.58 -7.77
C ASP A 155 5.60 -1.52 -8.95
N ALA A 156 5.11 -2.75 -8.90
CA ALA A 156 5.21 -3.67 -10.02
C ALA A 156 4.06 -3.50 -11.02
N SER A 157 4.16 -4.15 -12.17
CA SER A 157 3.18 -4.06 -13.26
C SER A 157 2.28 -5.27 -13.38
N GLN A 158 2.66 -6.41 -12.79
CA GLN A 158 1.90 -7.65 -12.86
C GLN A 158 0.78 -7.70 -11.81
N THR A 159 -0.31 -8.31 -12.19
CA THR A 159 -1.40 -8.69 -11.28
C THR A 159 -0.98 -9.86 -10.39
N ILE A 160 -1.76 -10.14 -9.35
CA ILE A 160 -1.54 -11.33 -8.51
C ILE A 160 -1.64 -12.62 -9.34
N ASP A 161 -2.58 -12.70 -10.30
CA ASP A 161 -2.71 -13.88 -11.15
C ASP A 161 -1.47 -14.12 -12.02
N GLU A 162 -0.93 -13.07 -12.63
CA GLU A 162 0.30 -13.14 -13.43
C GLU A 162 1.51 -13.52 -12.58
N LEU A 163 1.62 -12.97 -11.37
CA LEU A 163 2.67 -13.33 -10.43
C LEU A 163 2.60 -14.82 -10.06
N LEU A 164 1.43 -15.33 -9.69
CA LEU A 164 1.25 -16.71 -9.30
C LEU A 164 1.45 -17.68 -10.46
N GLN A 165 1.07 -17.27 -11.69
CA GLN A 165 1.36 -18.06 -12.88
C GLN A 165 2.87 -18.15 -13.12
N ALA A 166 3.58 -17.04 -13.04
CA ALA A 166 5.04 -17.03 -13.15
C ALA A 166 5.70 -17.91 -12.08
N ALA A 167 5.25 -17.87 -10.83
CA ALA A 167 5.75 -18.71 -9.75
C ALA A 167 5.59 -20.21 -10.06
N ARG A 168 4.43 -20.62 -10.61
CA ARG A 168 4.18 -22.00 -11.04
C ARG A 168 5.08 -22.39 -12.22
N ASP A 169 5.24 -21.53 -13.22
CA ASP A 169 6.08 -21.79 -14.40
C ASP A 169 7.56 -21.93 -14.02
N TYR A 170 8.02 -21.21 -12.99
CA TYR A 170 9.35 -21.37 -12.41
C TYR A 170 9.50 -22.58 -11.48
N GLY A 171 8.40 -23.28 -11.17
CA GLY A 171 8.38 -24.45 -10.28
C GLY A 171 8.68 -24.08 -8.84
N LEU A 172 8.13 -22.98 -8.35
CA LEU A 172 8.18 -22.62 -6.94
C LEU A 172 7.18 -23.46 -6.15
N ASP A 173 7.56 -23.86 -4.94
CA ASP A 173 6.69 -24.53 -3.97
C ASP A 173 5.90 -23.53 -3.13
N PHE A 174 6.47 -22.34 -2.92
CA PHE A 174 5.81 -21.27 -2.17
C PHE A 174 6.22 -19.87 -2.64
N ILE A 175 5.35 -18.89 -2.39
CA ILE A 175 5.61 -17.48 -2.66
C ILE A 175 4.96 -16.59 -1.60
N PHE A 176 5.67 -15.50 -1.22
CA PHE A 176 5.14 -14.43 -0.40
C PHE A 176 4.89 -13.19 -1.24
N LEU A 177 3.68 -12.62 -1.14
CA LEU A 177 3.39 -11.29 -1.65
C LEU A 177 3.74 -10.26 -0.59
N THR A 178 4.62 -9.32 -0.93
CA THR A 178 5.18 -8.33 -0.01
C THR A 178 5.13 -6.91 -0.58
N ASP A 179 3.97 -6.50 -1.09
CA ASP A 179 3.79 -5.16 -1.63
C ASP A 179 4.15 -4.08 -0.61
N HIS A 180 4.70 -2.97 -1.09
CA HIS A 180 5.18 -1.86 -0.25
C HIS A 180 4.06 -1.21 0.56
N ASN A 181 4.19 -1.23 1.88
CA ASN A 181 3.36 -0.48 2.85
C ASN A 181 1.85 -0.75 2.77
N THR A 182 1.41 -1.81 2.08
CA THR A 182 -0.01 -2.13 1.92
C THR A 182 -0.30 -3.59 2.20
N VAL A 183 -1.51 -3.88 2.62
CA VAL A 183 -2.03 -5.23 2.86
C VAL A 183 -3.17 -5.59 1.90
N SER A 184 -3.50 -4.70 0.97
CA SER A 184 -4.69 -4.80 0.11
C SER A 184 -4.72 -6.02 -0.83
N GLY A 185 -3.56 -6.59 -1.19
CA GLY A 185 -3.45 -7.80 -2.00
C GLY A 185 -3.48 -9.10 -1.22
N LEU A 186 -3.35 -9.07 0.12
CA LEU A 186 -3.07 -10.27 0.92
C LEU A 186 -4.22 -11.27 0.92
N ALA A 187 -5.44 -10.81 1.06
CA ALA A 187 -6.61 -11.71 1.04
C ALA A 187 -6.76 -12.41 -0.32
N GLU A 188 -6.46 -11.72 -1.40
CA GLU A 188 -6.52 -12.26 -2.75
C GLU A 188 -5.42 -13.31 -2.98
N VAL A 189 -4.16 -13.02 -2.67
CA VAL A 189 -3.06 -13.96 -2.87
C VAL A 189 -3.25 -15.22 -2.04
N GLU A 190 -3.69 -15.10 -0.79
CA GLU A 190 -3.95 -16.24 0.07
C GLU A 190 -5.12 -17.12 -0.43
N ALA A 191 -6.15 -16.50 -1.00
CA ALA A 191 -7.29 -17.21 -1.56
C ALA A 191 -6.94 -18.02 -2.83
N LYS A 192 -5.87 -17.66 -3.54
CA LYS A 192 -5.43 -18.26 -4.80
C LYS A 192 -4.35 -19.33 -4.65
N GLY A 193 -3.86 -19.56 -3.44
CA GLY A 193 -2.97 -20.69 -3.14
C GLY A 193 -3.66 -22.05 -3.23
N ASP A 194 -2.90 -23.08 -3.59
CA ASP A 194 -3.38 -24.44 -3.72
C ASP A 194 -2.29 -25.48 -3.31
N ALA A 195 -2.54 -26.76 -3.59
CA ALA A 195 -1.58 -27.81 -3.26
C ALA A 195 -0.28 -27.77 -4.10
N SER A 196 -0.28 -27.07 -5.24
CA SER A 196 0.89 -26.93 -6.12
C SER A 196 1.75 -25.71 -5.80
N LEU A 197 1.16 -24.68 -5.18
CA LEU A 197 1.84 -23.45 -4.81
C LEU A 197 1.25 -22.90 -3.50
N LEU A 198 2.04 -22.94 -2.43
CA LEU A 198 1.68 -22.28 -1.18
C LEU A 198 1.85 -20.77 -1.34
N THR A 199 0.78 -20.02 -1.10
CA THR A 199 0.81 -18.57 -1.11
C THR A 199 0.69 -18.02 0.29
N ALA A 200 1.44 -16.99 0.61
CA ALA A 200 1.39 -16.31 1.88
C ALA A 200 1.54 -14.81 1.70
N GLY A 201 1.06 -14.07 2.67
CA GLY A 201 1.16 -12.64 2.72
C GLY A 201 2.29 -12.15 3.62
N GLY A 202 2.70 -10.94 3.35
CA GLY A 202 3.62 -10.14 4.12
C GLY A 202 3.54 -8.70 3.66
N VAL A 203 4.44 -7.88 4.11
CA VAL A 203 4.58 -6.50 3.64
C VAL A 203 6.05 -6.13 3.60
N GLU A 204 6.46 -5.41 2.56
CA GLU A 204 7.72 -4.72 2.59
C GLU A 204 7.52 -3.33 3.21
N LEU A 205 7.95 -3.17 4.45
CA LEU A 205 7.92 -1.89 5.13
C LEU A 205 8.95 -0.97 4.52
N THR A 206 8.48 0.00 3.76
CA THR A 206 9.28 0.95 3.02
C THR A 206 9.30 2.27 3.74
N THR A 207 10.36 2.47 4.49
CA THR A 207 10.61 3.71 5.22
C THR A 207 11.42 4.69 4.37
N PHE A 208 11.63 5.91 4.86
CA PHE A 208 12.53 6.86 4.20
C PHE A 208 14.02 6.50 4.32
N TRP A 209 14.38 5.47 5.07
CA TRP A 209 15.78 5.11 5.39
C TRP A 209 16.15 3.67 5.03
N GLY A 210 15.25 2.92 4.48
CA GLY A 210 15.47 1.54 4.10
C GLY A 210 14.20 0.72 4.22
N HIS A 211 14.29 -0.52 3.81
CA HIS A 211 13.17 -1.44 3.72
C HIS A 211 13.41 -2.65 4.61
N ALA A 212 12.32 -3.27 5.05
CA ALA A 212 12.34 -4.52 5.80
C ALA A 212 11.11 -5.35 5.43
N LEU A 213 11.29 -6.66 5.36
CA LEU A 213 10.18 -7.58 5.13
C LEU A 213 9.55 -7.99 6.46
N VAL A 214 8.24 -7.93 6.54
CA VAL A 214 7.45 -8.54 7.62
C VAL A 214 6.61 -9.64 7.00
N LEU A 215 6.95 -10.90 7.27
CA LEU A 215 6.33 -12.06 6.63
C LEU A 215 5.29 -12.70 7.54
N GLY A 216 4.19 -13.16 6.94
CA GLY A 216 3.11 -13.86 7.64
C GLY A 216 2.04 -12.95 8.23
N GLY A 217 2.23 -11.62 8.20
CA GLY A 217 1.26 -10.64 8.66
C GLY A 217 0.08 -10.48 7.72
N ARG A 218 -1.06 -10.13 8.30
CA ARG A 218 -2.29 -9.77 7.58
C ARG A 218 -2.77 -8.38 7.94
N GLU A 219 -2.17 -7.79 8.95
CA GLU A 219 -2.51 -6.47 9.46
C GLU A 219 -1.46 -5.47 9.04
N TRP A 220 -1.88 -4.25 8.87
CA TRP A 220 -0.98 -3.17 8.56
C TRP A 220 -0.02 -2.89 9.71
N VAL A 221 1.26 -2.75 9.40
CA VAL A 221 2.32 -2.32 10.32
C VAL A 221 2.70 -0.87 9.98
N ASP A 222 2.73 0.00 10.97
CA ASP A 222 3.06 1.41 10.75
C ASP A 222 4.55 1.59 10.42
N TRP A 223 4.82 1.91 9.17
CA TRP A 223 6.15 2.13 8.61
C TRP A 223 6.68 3.55 8.87
N ARG A 224 5.87 4.45 9.42
CA ARG A 224 6.21 5.86 9.67
C ARG A 224 7.09 6.02 10.89
N ILE A 225 8.25 5.39 10.85
CA ILE A 225 9.23 5.47 11.93
C ILE A 225 9.92 6.84 11.95
N ARG A 226 10.34 7.24 13.13
CA ARG A 226 11.18 8.44 13.28
C ARG A 226 12.65 8.08 13.13
N PRO A 227 13.48 8.97 12.55
CA PRO A 227 14.92 8.76 12.52
C PRO A 227 15.47 8.66 13.95
N GLY A 228 16.26 7.62 14.21
CA GLY A 228 16.84 7.36 15.51
C GLY A 228 17.25 5.90 15.69
N SER A 229 17.85 5.58 16.81
CA SER A 229 18.37 4.24 17.13
C SER A 229 17.31 3.16 17.26
N ASP A 230 16.04 3.52 17.44
CA ASP A 230 14.99 2.58 17.83
C ASP A 230 14.01 2.21 16.70
N ALA A 231 14.33 2.60 15.45
CA ALA A 231 13.43 2.36 14.30
C ALA A 231 13.12 0.86 14.11
N ILE A 232 14.13 0.00 14.14
CA ILE A 232 13.97 -1.46 14.03
C ILE A 232 13.18 -1.99 15.23
N ALA A 233 13.47 -1.52 16.44
CA ALA A 233 12.73 -1.93 17.62
C ALA A 233 11.25 -1.55 17.57
N GLN A 234 10.92 -0.38 17.02
CA GLN A 234 9.52 0.06 16.83
C GLN A 234 8.77 -0.86 15.87
N ILE A 235 9.39 -1.27 14.75
CA ILE A 235 8.80 -2.22 13.81
C ILE A 235 8.67 -3.60 14.47
N ALA A 236 9.72 -4.07 15.11
CA ALA A 236 9.72 -5.37 15.80
C ALA A 236 8.62 -5.45 16.88
N GLN A 237 8.41 -4.40 17.65
CA GLN A 237 7.34 -4.34 18.66
C GLN A 237 5.94 -4.49 18.08
N GLN A 238 5.70 -4.00 16.86
CA GLN A 238 4.45 -4.18 16.15
C GLN A 238 4.30 -5.59 15.58
N SER A 239 5.42 -6.23 15.23
CA SER A 239 5.43 -7.54 14.56
C SER A 239 5.37 -8.73 15.52
N TYR A 240 6.08 -8.67 16.65
CA TYR A 240 6.16 -9.77 17.61
C TYR A 240 4.82 -10.25 18.21
N PRO A 241 3.84 -9.40 18.53
CA PRO A 241 2.56 -9.87 19.06
C PRO A 241 1.77 -10.77 18.10
N HIS A 242 2.16 -10.79 16.84
CA HIS A 242 1.48 -11.50 15.77
C HIS A 242 2.27 -12.72 15.25
N ASP A 243 3.33 -13.15 15.93
CA ASP A 243 4.23 -14.24 15.52
C ASP A 243 4.79 -14.06 14.10
N LEU A 244 5.10 -12.81 13.72
CA LEU A 244 5.61 -12.49 12.41
C LEU A 244 7.14 -12.64 12.35
N LEU A 245 7.63 -13.10 11.20
CA LEU A 245 9.04 -13.04 10.87
C LEU A 245 9.38 -11.62 10.39
N PHE A 246 10.42 -11.09 11.01
CA PHE A 246 10.93 -9.75 10.70
C PHE A 246 12.43 -9.84 10.37
#